data_fadef74271554770127bc18970e9494b
#
_entry.id   fadef74271554770127bc18970e9494b
#
_cell.length_a   1.000
_cell.length_b   1.000
_cell.length_c   1.000
_cell.angle_alpha   90.00
_cell.angle_beta   90.00
_cell.angle_gamma   90.00
#
_symmetry.space_group_name_H-M   'P 1'
#
loop_
_entity.id
_entity.type
_entity.pdbx_description
1 polymer ?
#
loop_
_entity_poly.entity_id
_entity_poly.type
_entity_poly.pdbx_seq_one_letter_code
_entity_poly.pdbx_strand_id
1 'polypeptide(L)'
;MTGIVDYNAGNIRSVERALAFLKAPYVLSRNPRDLEGCDRLLFPGVGEAKYAMEQLRATGFDSFLKDWAKSGKPLVGICLGSQIIFEHSEEGDVDCLGLIPGTIRHFYSVWRDSGKSAELLKVPAIGWSDLTYRNGGSPLLDGVPEHSDFYFVHSYIIQPAEPSVVKATADYGCDVPACVSKGSVTAFQFHPEKSGRAGLRILRNFVRDDLGGDGV
;
A
#
# COMPACT_ATOMS: atom_id res chain seq x y z
N MET A 1 13.15 12.85 6.54
CA MET A 1 13.67 12.23 5.29
C MET A 1 12.89 10.96 4.97
N THR A 2 12.36 10.84 3.76
CA THR A 2 11.57 9.67 3.31
C THR A 2 12.46 8.66 2.59
N GLY A 3 12.43 7.40 2.99
CA GLY A 3 13.09 6.30 2.26
C GLY A 3 12.12 5.63 1.27
N ILE A 4 12.59 5.27 0.10
CA ILE A 4 11.88 4.44 -0.88
C ILE A 4 12.61 3.10 -0.98
N VAL A 5 11.89 2.02 -0.72
CA VAL A 5 12.42 0.65 -0.79
C VAL A 5 12.44 0.19 -2.24
N ASP A 6 13.65 -0.06 -2.78
CA ASP A 6 13.84 -0.66 -4.10
C ASP A 6 14.36 -2.10 -3.97
N TYR A 7 13.49 -3.06 -4.14
CA TYR A 7 13.81 -4.50 -4.06
C TYR A 7 13.66 -5.22 -5.42
N ASN A 8 13.87 -4.50 -6.52
CA ASN A 8 13.73 -4.99 -7.91
C ASN A 8 12.28 -5.30 -8.34
N ALA A 9 11.27 -4.91 -7.57
CA ALA A 9 9.86 -5.14 -7.89
C ALA A 9 9.02 -3.90 -7.55
N GLY A 10 9.04 -2.88 -8.40
CA GLY A 10 8.26 -1.68 -8.14
C GLY A 10 8.23 -0.69 -9.31
N ASN A 11 7.09 0.02 -9.44
CA ASN A 11 7.01 1.21 -10.30
C ASN A 11 7.51 2.44 -9.53
N ILE A 12 8.78 2.42 -9.19
CA ILE A 12 9.44 3.40 -8.33
C ILE A 12 9.41 4.80 -8.94
N ARG A 13 9.58 4.90 -10.27
CA ARG A 13 9.66 6.20 -10.96
C ARG A 13 8.41 7.09 -10.77
N SER A 14 7.23 6.48 -10.67
CA SER A 14 6.01 7.26 -10.43
C SER A 14 5.97 7.81 -9.00
N VAL A 15 6.47 7.07 -8.03
CA VAL A 15 6.62 7.52 -6.63
C VAL A 15 7.65 8.64 -6.54
N GLU A 16 8.82 8.49 -7.17
CA GLU A 16 9.84 9.53 -7.24
C GLU A 16 9.31 10.83 -7.85
N ARG A 17 8.58 10.74 -8.97
CA ARG A 17 7.95 11.92 -9.61
C ARG A 17 6.95 12.61 -8.69
N ALA A 18 6.15 11.84 -7.95
CA ALA A 18 5.19 12.40 -7.00
C ALA A 18 5.89 13.12 -5.85
N LEU A 19 6.95 12.54 -5.27
CA LEU A 19 7.74 13.18 -4.21
C LEU A 19 8.50 14.40 -4.73
N ALA A 20 9.07 14.33 -5.93
CA ALA A 20 9.73 15.48 -6.58
C ALA A 20 8.74 16.63 -6.84
N PHE A 21 7.51 16.32 -7.29
CA PHE A 21 6.44 17.31 -7.45
C PHE A 21 6.09 17.99 -6.12
N LEU A 22 6.04 17.21 -5.04
CA LEU A 22 5.81 17.71 -3.67
C LEU A 22 7.03 18.42 -3.08
N LYS A 23 8.17 18.42 -3.77
CA LYS A 23 9.47 18.92 -3.28
C LYS A 23 9.91 18.24 -1.97
N ALA A 24 9.47 17.00 -1.73
CA ALA A 24 9.83 16.23 -0.56
C ALA A 24 11.18 15.53 -0.80
N PRO A 25 12.15 15.70 0.09
CA PRO A 25 13.44 15.00 -0.02
C PRO A 25 13.26 13.51 0.25
N TYR A 26 13.94 12.68 -0.55
CA TYR A 26 13.89 11.23 -0.39
C TYR A 26 15.23 10.56 -0.66
N VAL A 27 15.39 9.35 -0.17
CA VAL A 27 16.49 8.42 -0.48
C VAL A 27 15.87 7.18 -1.12
N LEU A 28 16.33 6.81 -2.31
CA LEU A 28 15.99 5.57 -2.98
C LEU A 28 17.18 4.63 -2.85
N SER A 29 16.98 3.42 -2.31
CA SER A 29 18.08 2.46 -2.21
C SER A 29 17.63 1.00 -2.34
N ARG A 30 18.55 0.18 -2.87
CA ARG A 30 18.48 -1.29 -2.89
C ARG A 30 19.21 -1.93 -1.71
N ASN A 31 19.81 -1.11 -0.85
CA ASN A 31 20.49 -1.56 0.34
C ASN A 31 19.73 -1.06 1.58
N PRO A 32 19.23 -1.97 2.44
CA PRO A 32 18.51 -1.59 3.65
C PRO A 32 19.27 -0.59 4.55
N ARG A 33 20.60 -0.71 4.63
CA ARG A 33 21.43 0.17 5.49
C ARG A 33 21.35 1.64 5.11
N ASP A 34 21.16 1.95 3.84
CA ASP A 34 21.06 3.33 3.37
C ASP A 34 19.75 3.99 3.84
N LEU A 35 18.75 3.18 4.24
CA LEU A 35 17.44 3.63 4.68
C LEU A 35 17.30 3.70 6.21
N GLU A 36 18.26 3.20 6.99
CA GLU A 36 18.21 3.18 8.47
C GLU A 36 18.01 4.56 9.09
N GLY A 37 18.64 5.58 8.47
CA GLY A 37 18.54 6.97 8.89
C GLY A 37 17.27 7.70 8.47
N CYS A 38 16.38 7.07 7.74
CA CYS A 38 15.11 7.68 7.32
C CYS A 38 14.11 7.73 8.48
N ASP A 39 13.16 8.68 8.38
CA ASP A 39 12.11 8.87 9.38
C ASP A 39 10.86 8.05 9.04
N ARG A 40 10.68 7.73 7.77
CA ARG A 40 9.52 7.02 7.21
C ARG A 40 9.90 6.27 5.93
N LEU A 41 9.14 5.23 5.59
CA LEU A 41 9.38 4.44 4.38
C LEU A 41 8.14 4.37 3.48
N LEU A 42 8.36 4.54 2.18
CA LEU A 42 7.45 4.11 1.11
C LEU A 42 7.92 2.76 0.57
N PHE A 43 7.00 1.82 0.53
CA PHE A 43 7.22 0.47 0.07
C PHE A 43 6.30 0.15 -1.12
N PRO A 44 6.62 0.66 -2.32
CA PRO A 44 5.87 0.36 -3.52
C PRO A 44 6.16 -1.05 -4.02
N GLY A 45 5.19 -1.67 -4.68
CA GLY A 45 5.38 -2.97 -5.31
C GLY A 45 4.51 -3.13 -6.54
N VAL A 46 5.02 -3.86 -7.55
CA VAL A 46 4.26 -4.33 -8.72
C VAL A 46 4.75 -5.73 -9.08
N GLY A 47 3.92 -6.51 -9.76
CA GLY A 47 4.24 -7.88 -10.16
C GLY A 47 3.62 -8.91 -9.24
N GLU A 48 4.28 -10.05 -9.05
CA GLU A 48 3.81 -11.21 -8.32
C GLU A 48 4.35 -11.26 -6.88
N ALA A 49 3.50 -11.66 -5.92
CA ALA A 49 3.85 -11.71 -4.50
C ALA A 49 5.02 -12.65 -4.19
N LYS A 50 5.05 -13.84 -4.80
CA LYS A 50 6.14 -14.81 -4.59
C LYS A 50 7.49 -14.26 -5.04
N TYR A 51 7.56 -13.72 -6.24
CA TYR A 51 8.78 -13.10 -6.75
C TYR A 51 9.22 -11.93 -5.86
N ALA A 52 8.28 -11.07 -5.45
CA ALA A 52 8.56 -9.95 -4.57
C ALA A 52 9.17 -10.42 -3.24
N MET A 53 8.60 -11.45 -2.62
CA MET A 53 9.12 -12.00 -1.36
C MET A 53 10.51 -12.65 -1.53
N GLU A 54 10.78 -13.28 -2.67
CA GLU A 54 12.12 -13.81 -3.00
C GLU A 54 13.14 -12.67 -3.09
N GLN A 55 12.78 -11.55 -3.76
CA GLN A 55 13.65 -10.38 -3.86
C GLN A 55 13.88 -9.70 -2.51
N LEU A 56 12.85 -9.57 -1.67
CA LEU A 56 12.98 -9.02 -0.31
C LEU A 56 13.94 -9.86 0.54
N ARG A 57 13.83 -11.19 0.49
CA ARG A 57 14.73 -12.11 1.21
C ARG A 57 16.16 -12.01 0.69
N ALA A 58 16.34 -12.00 -0.62
CA ALA A 58 17.66 -11.93 -1.27
C ALA A 58 18.40 -10.62 -0.95
N THR A 59 17.68 -9.52 -0.76
CA THR A 59 18.24 -8.19 -0.46
C THR A 59 18.31 -7.86 1.03
N GLY A 60 17.70 -8.70 1.90
CA GLY A 60 17.61 -8.46 3.35
C GLY A 60 16.54 -7.43 3.76
N PHE A 61 15.72 -6.97 2.83
CA PHE A 61 14.62 -6.07 3.14
C PHE A 61 13.50 -6.73 3.94
N ASP A 62 13.34 -8.05 3.88
CA ASP A 62 12.34 -8.75 4.67
C ASP A 62 12.54 -8.57 6.18
N SER A 63 13.74 -8.79 6.68
CA SER A 63 14.10 -8.56 8.08
C SER A 63 14.11 -7.07 8.43
N PHE A 64 14.66 -6.23 7.55
CA PHE A 64 14.69 -4.78 7.75
C PHE A 64 13.28 -4.18 7.92
N LEU A 65 12.31 -4.54 7.07
CA LEU A 65 10.94 -4.03 7.15
C LEU A 65 10.22 -4.53 8.41
N LYS A 66 10.48 -5.77 8.85
CA LYS A 66 9.97 -6.29 10.13
C LYS A 66 10.49 -5.51 11.32
N ASP A 67 11.78 -5.22 11.35
CA ASP A 67 12.39 -4.44 12.43
C ASP A 67 11.97 -2.96 12.36
N TRP A 68 11.81 -2.42 11.17
CA TRP A 68 11.27 -1.08 10.96
C TRP A 68 9.85 -0.94 11.55
N ALA A 69 8.95 -1.87 11.25
CA ALA A 69 7.59 -1.86 11.78
C ALA A 69 7.57 -1.97 13.32
N LYS A 70 8.45 -2.81 13.91
CA LYS A 70 8.62 -2.91 15.38
C LYS A 70 9.12 -1.62 16.01
N SER A 71 9.93 -0.84 15.28
CA SER A 71 10.45 0.44 15.79
C SER A 71 9.37 1.52 15.93
N GLY A 72 8.18 1.31 15.36
CA GLY A 72 7.08 2.27 15.35
C GLY A 72 7.26 3.41 14.34
N LYS A 73 8.28 3.38 13.50
CA LYS A 73 8.45 4.36 12.42
C LYS A 73 7.42 4.14 11.31
N PRO A 74 6.91 5.21 10.67
CA PRO A 74 5.90 5.10 9.62
C PRO A 74 6.35 4.28 8.42
N LEU A 75 5.49 3.37 7.97
CA LEU A 75 5.64 2.56 6.76
C LEU A 75 4.36 2.60 5.95
N VAL A 76 4.47 2.95 4.67
CA VAL A 76 3.34 2.89 3.72
C VAL A 76 3.64 1.91 2.61
N GLY A 77 2.84 0.84 2.52
CA GLY A 77 2.81 -0.09 1.39
C GLY A 77 1.87 0.38 0.30
N ILE A 78 2.28 0.26 -0.98
CA ILE A 78 1.48 0.66 -2.15
C ILE A 78 1.33 -0.54 -3.09
N CYS A 79 0.09 -0.85 -3.48
CA CYS A 79 -0.31 -1.92 -4.40
C CYS A 79 0.23 -3.29 -3.93
N LEU A 80 1.15 -3.94 -4.66
CA LEU A 80 1.76 -5.19 -4.20
C LEU A 80 2.48 -5.01 -2.85
N GLY A 81 3.16 -3.88 -2.62
CA GLY A 81 3.77 -3.56 -1.33
C GLY A 81 2.74 -3.55 -0.19
N SER A 82 1.50 -3.12 -0.46
CA SER A 82 0.41 -3.17 0.51
C SER A 82 -0.11 -4.59 0.79
N GLN A 83 0.01 -5.49 -0.17
CA GLN A 83 -0.43 -6.88 -0.03
C GLN A 83 0.60 -7.72 0.74
N ILE A 84 1.86 -7.67 0.37
CA ILE A 84 2.92 -8.47 1.01
C ILE A 84 3.30 -8.00 2.43
N ILE A 85 2.67 -6.94 2.93
CA ILE A 85 2.69 -6.57 4.35
C ILE A 85 1.94 -7.60 5.24
N PHE A 86 0.94 -8.30 4.70
CA PHE A 86 0.13 -9.29 5.42
C PHE A 86 0.88 -10.61 5.63
N GLU A 87 0.22 -11.65 6.16
CA GLU A 87 0.88 -12.90 6.55
C GLU A 87 1.11 -13.84 5.36
N HIS A 88 0.10 -13.97 4.47
CA HIS A 88 0.11 -14.95 3.39
C HIS A 88 -0.61 -14.43 2.15
N SER A 89 -0.17 -14.84 0.97
CA SER A 89 -0.81 -14.54 -0.31
C SER A 89 -1.15 -15.79 -1.10
N GLU A 90 -2.40 -15.88 -1.60
CA GLU A 90 -2.80 -16.88 -2.60
C GLU A 90 -2.00 -16.71 -3.91
N GLU A 91 -1.46 -15.51 -4.18
CA GLU A 91 -0.60 -15.27 -5.34
C GLU A 91 0.77 -15.93 -5.13
N GLY A 92 0.94 -17.06 -5.81
CA GLY A 92 2.16 -17.86 -5.69
C GLY A 92 2.24 -18.69 -4.41
N ASP A 93 1.16 -18.77 -3.61
CA ASP A 93 1.08 -19.53 -2.35
C ASP A 93 2.29 -19.28 -1.46
N VAL A 94 2.45 -18.03 -1.00
CA VAL A 94 3.67 -17.57 -0.34
C VAL A 94 3.40 -16.87 0.99
N ASP A 95 4.24 -17.21 1.99
CA ASP A 95 4.29 -16.46 3.24
C ASP A 95 4.98 -15.11 3.02
N CYS A 96 4.32 -14.06 3.50
CA CYS A 96 4.71 -12.67 3.32
C CYS A 96 5.36 -12.09 4.60
N LEU A 97 5.31 -10.77 4.77
CA LEU A 97 6.03 -10.10 5.87
C LEU A 97 5.36 -10.28 7.25
N GLY A 98 4.03 -10.45 7.30
CA GLY A 98 3.29 -10.62 8.56
C GLY A 98 3.30 -9.40 9.49
N LEU A 99 3.33 -8.19 8.94
CA LEU A 99 3.29 -6.95 9.73
C LEU A 99 1.88 -6.62 10.20
N ILE A 100 0.87 -7.00 9.42
CA ILE A 100 -0.55 -6.91 9.75
C ILE A 100 -1.17 -8.30 9.60
N PRO A 101 -1.90 -8.82 10.61
CA PRO A 101 -2.58 -10.11 10.50
C PRO A 101 -3.64 -10.12 9.39
N GLY A 102 -3.64 -11.19 8.60
CA GLY A 102 -4.58 -11.39 7.50
C GLY A 102 -3.93 -12.00 6.27
N THR A 103 -4.72 -12.20 5.24
CA THR A 103 -4.30 -12.89 4.01
C THR A 103 -4.67 -12.10 2.77
N ILE A 104 -4.06 -12.45 1.66
CA ILE A 104 -4.35 -11.88 0.34
C ILE A 104 -5.01 -12.97 -0.50
N ARG A 105 -6.20 -12.67 -1.02
CA ARG A 105 -7.01 -13.65 -1.73
C ARG A 105 -7.40 -13.17 -3.12
N HIS A 106 -7.46 -14.09 -4.08
CA HIS A 106 -7.91 -13.78 -5.43
C HIS A 106 -9.38 -13.36 -5.45
N PHE A 107 -9.76 -12.42 -6.33
CA PHE A 107 -11.14 -11.96 -6.45
C PHE A 107 -12.14 -13.12 -6.58
N TYR A 108 -11.86 -14.11 -7.44
CA TYR A 108 -12.75 -15.26 -7.62
C TYR A 108 -12.91 -16.09 -6.35
N SER A 109 -11.88 -16.22 -5.52
CA SER A 109 -11.98 -16.91 -4.23
C SER A 109 -12.92 -16.16 -3.28
N VAL A 110 -12.80 -14.84 -3.20
CA VAL A 110 -13.63 -14.00 -2.33
C VAL A 110 -15.08 -13.97 -2.81
N TRP A 111 -15.33 -13.81 -4.10
CA TRP A 111 -16.69 -13.80 -4.66
C TRP A 111 -17.40 -15.13 -4.47
N ARG A 112 -16.72 -16.23 -4.76
CA ARG A 112 -17.26 -17.59 -4.56
C ARG A 112 -17.71 -17.80 -3.11
N ASP A 113 -16.85 -17.43 -2.14
CA ASP A 113 -17.13 -17.67 -0.72
C ASP A 113 -18.22 -16.72 -0.18
N SER A 114 -18.43 -15.56 -0.80
CA SER A 114 -19.53 -14.65 -0.47
C SER A 114 -20.85 -14.97 -1.17
N GLY A 115 -20.91 -16.03 -1.99
CA GLY A 115 -22.09 -16.41 -2.78
C GLY A 115 -22.45 -15.39 -3.87
N LYS A 116 -21.55 -14.50 -4.22
CA LYS A 116 -21.75 -13.51 -5.29
C LYS A 116 -21.30 -14.07 -6.63
N SER A 117 -22.15 -13.96 -7.65
CA SER A 117 -21.77 -14.23 -9.03
C SER A 117 -21.08 -12.99 -9.61
N ALA A 118 -19.82 -13.14 -9.98
CA ALA A 118 -19.01 -12.07 -10.56
C ALA A 118 -18.82 -12.23 -12.07
N GLU A 119 -19.72 -12.91 -12.74
CA GLU A 119 -19.65 -13.24 -14.18
C GLU A 119 -19.51 -11.99 -15.08
N LEU A 120 -19.85 -10.80 -14.56
CA LEU A 120 -19.78 -9.54 -15.29
C LEU A 120 -18.52 -8.70 -14.98
N LEU A 121 -17.73 -9.08 -13.97
CA LEU A 121 -16.57 -8.30 -13.56
C LEU A 121 -15.26 -8.95 -14.04
N LYS A 122 -14.40 -8.14 -14.63
CA LYS A 122 -13.09 -8.59 -15.13
C LYS A 122 -12.05 -8.62 -14.02
N VAL A 123 -11.15 -9.61 -14.08
CA VAL A 123 -9.95 -9.65 -13.26
C VAL A 123 -8.74 -9.65 -14.20
N PRO A 124 -7.76 -8.77 -13.98
CA PRO A 124 -7.64 -7.81 -12.87
C PRO A 124 -8.67 -6.67 -12.90
N ALA A 125 -9.01 -6.17 -11.70
CA ALA A 125 -9.72 -4.90 -11.56
C ALA A 125 -8.79 -3.77 -11.98
N ILE A 126 -9.10 -3.10 -13.09
CA ILE A 126 -8.29 -1.99 -13.63
C ILE A 126 -9.22 -0.81 -13.85
N GLY A 127 -8.90 0.31 -13.23
CA GLY A 127 -9.66 1.54 -13.42
C GLY A 127 -9.68 2.44 -12.20
N TRP A 128 -10.63 3.35 -12.21
CA TRP A 128 -10.86 4.32 -11.15
C TRP A 128 -12.05 3.86 -10.32
N SER A 129 -11.89 3.92 -9.00
CA SER A 129 -12.96 3.65 -8.03
C SER A 129 -12.86 4.64 -6.90
N ASP A 130 -14.01 5.07 -6.39
CA ASP A 130 -14.11 5.96 -5.24
C ASP A 130 -13.92 5.21 -3.92
N LEU A 131 -13.61 5.95 -2.88
CA LEU A 131 -13.43 5.41 -1.54
C LEU A 131 -14.59 5.76 -0.63
N THR A 132 -15.05 4.75 0.12
CA THR A 132 -15.91 4.93 1.29
C THR A 132 -15.09 4.75 2.56
N TYR A 133 -15.12 5.73 3.46
CA TYR A 133 -14.34 5.67 4.69
C TYR A 133 -14.94 4.71 5.71
N ARG A 134 -14.08 4.07 6.48
CA ARG A 134 -14.44 3.08 7.52
C ARG A 134 -13.64 3.35 8.80
N ASN A 135 -14.23 3.00 9.93
CA ASN A 135 -13.57 3.01 11.24
C ASN A 135 -12.77 4.30 11.55
N GLY A 136 -13.36 5.45 11.23
CA GLY A 136 -12.77 6.77 11.48
C GLY A 136 -11.71 7.22 10.48
N GLY A 137 -11.51 6.47 9.38
CA GLY A 137 -10.53 6.82 8.36
C GLY A 137 -9.06 6.62 8.81
N SER A 138 -8.17 7.28 8.11
CA SER A 138 -6.73 7.32 8.41
C SER A 138 -6.25 8.77 8.37
N PRO A 139 -5.31 9.20 9.23
CA PRO A 139 -4.70 10.53 9.14
C PRO A 139 -4.08 10.83 7.77
N LEU A 140 -3.67 9.79 7.03
CA LEU A 140 -3.15 9.97 5.67
C LEU A 140 -4.24 10.36 4.67
N LEU A 141 -5.52 10.16 5.00
CA LEU A 141 -6.67 10.58 4.18
C LEU A 141 -7.18 11.99 4.55
N ASP A 142 -6.54 12.69 5.49
CA ASP A 142 -6.97 14.01 5.91
C ASP A 142 -7.01 15.02 4.75
N GLY A 143 -8.15 15.70 4.60
CA GLY A 143 -8.38 16.66 3.50
C GLY A 143 -8.56 16.02 2.11
N VAL A 144 -8.74 14.71 2.04
CA VAL A 144 -9.22 14.00 0.86
C VAL A 144 -10.74 13.82 1.03
N PRO A 145 -11.58 14.36 0.15
CA PRO A 145 -13.03 14.16 0.23
C PRO A 145 -13.38 12.67 0.08
N GLU A 146 -14.37 12.20 0.87
CA GLU A 146 -14.96 10.89 0.64
C GLU A 146 -15.54 10.82 -0.78
N HIS A 147 -15.54 9.65 -1.39
CA HIS A 147 -15.90 9.45 -2.80
C HIS A 147 -14.94 10.10 -3.81
N SER A 148 -13.71 10.44 -3.39
CA SER A 148 -12.64 10.75 -4.36
C SER A 148 -12.21 9.49 -5.09
N ASP A 149 -11.93 9.61 -6.40
CA ASP A 149 -11.49 8.52 -7.26
C ASP A 149 -10.00 8.23 -7.12
N PHE A 150 -9.66 6.94 -7.10
CA PHE A 150 -8.29 6.42 -7.06
C PHE A 150 -8.08 5.36 -8.13
N TYR A 151 -6.85 5.24 -8.62
CA TYR A 151 -6.47 4.28 -9.64
C TYR A 151 -6.08 2.94 -9.02
N PHE A 152 -6.79 1.89 -9.44
CA PHE A 152 -6.56 0.50 -9.05
C PHE A 152 -6.08 -0.35 -10.23
N VAL A 153 -5.23 -1.31 -9.95
CA VAL A 153 -4.85 -2.39 -10.88
C VAL A 153 -4.40 -3.61 -10.05
N HIS A 154 -5.33 -4.56 -9.80
CA HIS A 154 -5.02 -5.73 -8.99
C HIS A 154 -5.97 -6.90 -9.25
N SER A 155 -5.50 -8.13 -9.00
CA SER A 155 -6.26 -9.38 -9.09
C SER A 155 -6.57 -9.97 -7.72
N TYR A 156 -5.89 -9.49 -6.68
CA TYR A 156 -5.97 -10.02 -5.32
C TYR A 156 -6.45 -8.94 -4.36
N ILE A 157 -7.14 -9.35 -3.30
CA ILE A 157 -7.80 -8.49 -2.31
C ILE A 157 -7.17 -8.75 -0.94
N ILE A 158 -6.91 -7.68 -0.23
CA ILE A 158 -6.53 -7.69 1.17
C ILE A 158 -7.71 -8.21 2.01
N GLN A 159 -7.46 -9.22 2.85
CA GLN A 159 -8.42 -9.80 3.81
C GLN A 159 -7.81 -9.72 5.20
N PRO A 160 -7.93 -8.59 5.92
CA PRO A 160 -7.37 -8.43 7.24
C PRO A 160 -8.14 -9.29 8.26
N ALA A 161 -7.42 -9.87 9.22
CA ALA A 161 -8.03 -10.67 10.29
C ALA A 161 -8.91 -9.80 11.23
N GLU A 162 -8.58 -8.52 11.36
CA GLU A 162 -9.30 -7.56 12.18
C GLU A 162 -10.01 -6.52 11.29
N PRO A 163 -11.36 -6.50 11.20
CA PRO A 163 -12.08 -5.49 10.39
C PRO A 163 -11.83 -4.03 10.82
N SER A 164 -11.48 -3.79 12.08
CA SER A 164 -11.23 -2.44 12.62
C SER A 164 -10.02 -1.74 12.00
N VAL A 165 -9.09 -2.49 11.40
CA VAL A 165 -7.91 -1.91 10.74
C VAL A 165 -8.23 -1.36 9.34
N VAL A 166 -9.39 -1.72 8.75
CA VAL A 166 -9.82 -1.18 7.45
C VAL A 166 -10.24 0.28 7.63
N LYS A 167 -9.62 1.18 6.89
CA LYS A 167 -9.86 2.63 6.98
C LYS A 167 -10.62 3.21 5.80
N ALA A 168 -10.57 2.53 4.66
CA ALA A 168 -11.40 2.82 3.50
C ALA A 168 -11.61 1.55 2.67
N THR A 169 -12.75 1.47 1.99
CA THR A 169 -13.09 0.44 1.01
C THR A 169 -13.42 1.06 -0.33
N ALA A 170 -13.23 0.30 -1.40
CA ALA A 170 -13.80 0.56 -2.72
C ALA A 170 -14.75 -0.58 -3.08
N ASP A 171 -15.74 -0.33 -3.95
CA ASP A 171 -16.63 -1.39 -4.43
C ASP A 171 -16.11 -1.98 -5.76
N TYR A 172 -15.96 -3.30 -5.77
CA TYR A 172 -15.75 -4.07 -6.99
C TYR A 172 -16.44 -5.43 -6.90
N GLY A 173 -17.79 -5.40 -6.84
CA GLY A 173 -18.60 -6.60 -6.60
C GLY A 173 -18.49 -7.15 -5.17
N CYS A 174 -17.63 -6.59 -4.38
CA CYS A 174 -17.49 -6.77 -2.93
C CYS A 174 -16.79 -5.56 -2.34
N ASP A 175 -16.87 -5.39 -1.02
CA ASP A 175 -16.06 -4.37 -0.33
C ASP A 175 -14.57 -4.78 -0.41
N VAL A 176 -13.80 -4.00 -1.17
CA VAL A 176 -12.34 -4.16 -1.31
C VAL A 176 -11.65 -3.26 -0.30
N PRO A 177 -10.93 -3.80 0.71
CA PRO A 177 -10.12 -2.98 1.60
C PRO A 177 -9.07 -2.19 0.80
N ALA A 178 -9.31 -0.89 0.67
CA ALA A 178 -8.48 0.02 -0.12
C ALA A 178 -7.41 0.74 0.71
N CYS A 179 -7.72 1.02 1.98
CA CYS A 179 -6.79 1.55 2.97
C CYS A 179 -6.91 0.72 4.25
N VAL A 180 -5.81 0.16 4.70
CA VAL A 180 -5.69 -0.58 5.97
C VAL A 180 -4.59 0.05 6.80
N SER A 181 -4.81 0.25 8.12
CA SER A 181 -3.81 0.84 9.00
C SER A 181 -3.80 0.16 10.36
N LYS A 182 -2.60 -0.26 10.81
CA LYS A 182 -2.36 -0.83 12.14
C LYS A 182 -1.06 -0.27 12.70
N GLY A 183 -1.14 0.45 13.82
CA GLY A 183 0.02 1.15 14.38
C GLY A 183 0.62 2.15 13.41
N SER A 184 1.91 2.02 13.14
CA SER A 184 2.64 2.88 12.20
C SER A 184 2.63 2.39 10.74
N VAL A 185 1.99 1.25 10.46
CA VAL A 185 1.95 0.63 9.14
C VAL A 185 0.62 0.92 8.46
N THR A 186 0.67 1.50 7.27
CA THR A 186 -0.50 1.73 6.41
C THR A 186 -0.31 1.07 5.06
N ALA A 187 -1.37 0.48 4.53
CA ALA A 187 -1.42 -0.23 3.26
C ALA A 187 -2.46 0.42 2.34
N PHE A 188 -2.06 0.84 1.14
CA PHE A 188 -2.95 1.31 0.08
C PHE A 188 -2.97 0.32 -1.08
N GLN A 189 -4.13 -0.27 -1.37
CA GLN A 189 -4.31 -1.14 -2.52
C GLN A 189 -4.23 -0.37 -3.83
N PHE A 190 -4.68 0.87 -3.85
CA PHE A 190 -4.59 1.77 -4.99
C PHE A 190 -3.20 2.42 -5.10
N HIS A 191 -2.98 3.12 -6.20
CA HIS A 191 -1.76 3.85 -6.49
C HIS A 191 -1.94 5.36 -6.20
N PRO A 192 -1.60 5.88 -5.01
CA PRO A 192 -1.71 7.31 -4.75
C PRO A 192 -0.86 8.14 -5.71
N GLU A 193 0.31 7.65 -6.13
CA GLU A 193 1.21 8.31 -7.07
C GLU A 193 0.64 8.41 -8.50
N LYS A 194 -0.49 7.73 -8.78
CA LYS A 194 -1.21 7.78 -10.05
C LYS A 194 -2.62 8.36 -9.93
N SER A 195 -3.02 8.78 -8.74
CA SER A 195 -4.40 9.18 -8.43
C SER A 195 -4.59 10.71 -8.37
N GLY A 196 -3.85 11.45 -9.18
CA GLY A 196 -4.01 12.88 -9.34
C GLY A 196 -3.90 13.67 -8.04
N ARG A 197 -4.77 14.67 -7.84
CA ARG A 197 -4.72 15.56 -6.68
C ARG A 197 -5.02 14.82 -5.36
N ALA A 198 -5.97 13.89 -5.36
CA ALA A 198 -6.33 13.12 -4.17
C ALA A 198 -5.16 12.25 -3.71
N GLY A 199 -4.50 11.55 -4.65
CA GLY A 199 -3.32 10.75 -4.35
C GLY A 199 -2.12 11.57 -3.89
N LEU A 200 -1.87 12.73 -4.51
CA LEU A 200 -0.82 13.66 -4.07
C LEU A 200 -1.10 14.21 -2.67
N ARG A 201 -2.37 14.43 -2.31
CA ARG A 201 -2.74 14.84 -0.95
C ARG A 201 -2.36 13.77 0.08
N ILE A 202 -2.60 12.49 -0.20
CA ILE A 202 -2.18 11.37 0.66
C ILE A 202 -0.66 11.35 0.83
N LEU A 203 0.08 11.41 -0.27
CA LEU A 203 1.55 11.44 -0.20
C LEU A 203 2.07 12.67 0.54
N ARG A 204 1.44 13.84 0.35
CA ARG A 204 1.77 15.05 1.11
C ARG A 204 1.53 14.86 2.60
N ASN A 205 0.40 14.27 3.01
CA ASN A 205 0.13 13.98 4.41
C ASN A 205 1.18 13.04 5.01
N PHE A 206 1.68 12.09 4.22
CA PHE A 206 2.73 11.19 4.66
C PHE A 206 4.09 11.88 4.86
N VAL A 207 4.44 12.82 4.00
CA VAL A 207 5.75 13.52 4.03
C VAL A 207 5.70 14.92 4.66
N ARG A 208 4.56 15.33 5.24
CA ARG A 208 4.32 16.73 5.67
C ARG A 208 5.42 17.34 6.54
N ASP A 209 6.01 16.52 7.42
CA ASP A 209 7.05 17.00 8.32
C ASP A 209 8.38 17.30 7.61
N ASP A 210 8.55 16.78 6.37
CA ASP A 210 9.71 17.04 5.51
C ASP A 210 9.53 18.31 4.65
N LEU A 211 8.29 18.86 4.58
CA LEU A 211 7.95 19.97 3.67
C LEU A 211 8.15 21.35 4.29
N GLY A 212 8.81 21.49 5.43
CA GLY A 212 9.08 22.77 6.08
C GLY A 212 7.93 23.78 5.95
N GLY A 213 7.06 23.86 6.94
CA GLY A 213 5.97 24.81 7.19
C GLY A 213 5.22 25.39 5.98
N ASP A 214 3.91 25.21 5.98
CA ASP A 214 2.85 25.91 5.23
C ASP A 214 3.24 26.61 3.91
N GLY A 215 2.99 25.88 2.83
CA GLY A 215 3.06 26.45 1.49
C GLY A 215 2.24 25.62 0.49
N VAL A 216 0.95 26.03 0.33
CA VAL A 216 -0.06 25.71 -0.68
C VAL A 216 -1.01 24.60 -0.29
#